data_837708b882d49deb27a225aa4268e973
#
_entry.id   837708b882d49deb27a225aa4268e973
#
_cell.length_a   1.000
_cell.length_b   1.000
_cell.length_c   1.000
_cell.angle_alpha   90.00
_cell.angle_beta   90.00
_cell.angle_gamma   90.00
#
_symmetry.space_group_name_H-M   'P 1'
#
loop_
_entity.id
_entity.type
_entity.pdbx_description
1 polymer ?
#
loop_
_entity_poly.entity_id
_entity_poly.type
_entity_poly.pdbx_seq_one_letter_code
_entity_poly.pdbx_strand_id
1 'polypeptide(L)'
;MTRHALLCCLLLASGAAQASPTGSFKAEYDGYSHGLVVLKMSAQLTLTATGYSGRLAFHTAGLVGFMVHVESDSQVSGHFDGDRPVPESFSTSGVLHGTNRTASMHWKDGNPVIDAIAPPPELERTKVPPEMQAHTIDALSAMATMLRKASENGNCNGEATIFDGRRVSHLAAQTIGHETPPPSQKSQLDQPALRCDFEGQELAGFMKNESESDQRRTRHGNAWLAPLVPNGPLVPERIIFEHKALGQVTLYLTSVTGSP
;
A
#
# COMPACT_ATOMS: atom_id res chain seq x y z
N MET A 1 55.49 23.63 42.14
CA MET A 1 54.33 22.73 42.39
C MET A 1 53.10 23.30 41.67
N THR A 2 52.90 22.91 40.45
CA THR A 2 51.86 23.42 39.57
C THR A 2 50.79 22.32 39.35
N ARG A 3 49.61 22.49 39.88
CA ARG A 3 48.46 21.57 39.72
C ARG A 3 47.72 21.88 38.41
N HIS A 4 47.77 20.97 37.47
CA HIS A 4 46.97 21.01 36.26
C HIS A 4 45.61 20.37 36.56
N ALA A 5 44.51 21.16 36.48
CA ALA A 5 43.15 20.69 36.53
C ALA A 5 42.72 20.29 35.13
N LEU A 6 42.48 19.00 34.92
CA LEU A 6 41.90 18.47 33.70
C LEU A 6 40.38 18.71 33.73
N LEU A 7 39.90 19.59 32.88
CA LEU A 7 38.47 19.85 32.66
C LEU A 7 37.95 18.86 31.65
N CYS A 8 37.22 17.83 32.09
CA CYS A 8 36.60 16.82 31.26
C CYS A 8 35.25 17.36 30.72
N CYS A 9 35.21 17.85 29.46
CA CYS A 9 33.97 18.23 28.79
C CYS A 9 33.20 16.98 28.39
N LEU A 10 32.17 16.61 29.11
CA LEU A 10 31.16 15.65 28.65
C LEU A 10 30.31 16.32 27.57
N LEU A 11 30.56 15.95 26.33
CA LEU A 11 29.66 16.20 25.19
C LEU A 11 28.43 15.29 25.30
N LEU A 12 27.34 15.83 25.84
CA LEU A 12 26.02 15.21 25.74
C LEU A 12 25.56 15.31 24.27
N ALA A 13 25.74 14.25 23.52
CA ALA A 13 25.13 14.09 22.23
C ALA A 13 23.61 13.93 22.43
N SER A 14 22.88 15.03 22.35
CA SER A 14 21.41 15.02 22.28
C SER A 14 21.03 14.41 20.93
N GLY A 15 20.74 13.12 20.91
CA GLY A 15 20.09 12.49 19.78
C GLY A 15 18.72 13.15 19.58
N ALA A 16 18.58 13.98 18.57
CA ALA A 16 17.29 14.47 18.14
C ALA A 16 16.47 13.24 17.71
N ALA A 17 15.46 12.87 18.49
CA ALA A 17 14.46 11.90 18.06
C ALA A 17 13.79 12.52 16.82
N GLN A 18 13.99 11.90 15.66
CA GLN A 18 13.26 12.29 14.47
C GLN A 18 11.78 12.02 14.72
N ALA A 19 10.98 13.08 14.69
CA ALA A 19 9.53 12.93 14.82
C ALA A 19 9.04 12.10 13.63
N SER A 20 8.26 11.06 13.91
CA SER A 20 7.59 10.30 12.85
C SER A 20 6.76 11.23 11.98
N PRO A 21 6.82 11.12 10.64
CA PRO A 21 6.02 11.95 9.77
C PRO A 21 4.55 11.71 10.08
N THR A 22 3.90 12.77 10.53
CA THR A 22 2.46 12.81 10.75
C THR A 22 1.84 13.60 9.62
N GLY A 23 0.58 13.37 9.34
CA GLY A 23 -0.12 14.12 8.33
C GLY A 23 -1.16 13.29 7.59
N SER A 24 -1.88 13.95 6.72
CA SER A 24 -2.88 13.30 5.90
C SER A 24 -2.76 13.75 4.45
N PHE A 25 -3.09 12.86 3.54
CA PHE A 25 -3.27 13.22 2.15
C PHE A 25 -4.49 12.52 1.55
N LYS A 26 -5.04 13.17 0.53
CA LYS A 26 -5.97 12.59 -0.42
C LYS A 26 -5.37 12.78 -1.82
N ALA A 27 -5.21 11.68 -2.55
CA ALA A 27 -4.60 11.63 -3.87
C ALA A 27 -5.54 10.96 -4.87
N GLU A 28 -5.64 11.54 -6.06
CA GLU A 28 -6.43 10.99 -7.17
C GLU A 28 -5.49 10.57 -8.29
N TYR A 29 -5.81 9.45 -8.94
CA TYR A 29 -4.96 8.88 -10.00
C TYR A 29 -5.79 8.47 -11.20
N ASP A 30 -5.21 8.68 -12.38
CA ASP A 30 -5.65 8.06 -13.62
C ASP A 30 -4.70 6.92 -14.01
N GLY A 31 -5.27 5.74 -14.25
CA GLY A 31 -4.53 4.54 -14.64
C GLY A 31 -4.63 4.30 -16.14
N TYR A 32 -3.48 4.04 -16.74
CA TYR A 32 -3.34 3.83 -18.19
C TYR A 32 -2.75 2.46 -18.49
N SER A 33 -3.28 1.82 -19.52
CA SER A 33 -2.68 0.66 -20.17
C SER A 33 -2.76 0.85 -21.68
N HIS A 34 -1.68 0.56 -22.41
CA HIS A 34 -1.58 0.76 -23.86
C HIS A 34 -2.05 2.16 -24.34
N GLY A 35 -1.80 3.18 -23.52
CA GLY A 35 -2.17 4.57 -23.82
C GLY A 35 -3.61 4.96 -23.50
N LEU A 36 -4.48 4.02 -23.15
CA LEU A 36 -5.89 4.24 -22.83
C LEU A 36 -6.08 4.34 -21.30
N VAL A 37 -7.02 5.18 -20.88
CA VAL A 37 -7.48 5.21 -19.48
C VAL A 37 -8.26 3.92 -19.20
N VAL A 38 -7.84 3.17 -18.20
CA VAL A 38 -8.45 1.89 -17.82
C VAL A 38 -8.95 1.89 -16.37
N LEU A 39 -8.48 2.83 -15.56
CA LEU A 39 -8.74 2.87 -14.11
C LEU A 39 -8.73 4.31 -13.60
N LYS A 40 -9.60 4.60 -12.65
CA LYS A 40 -9.49 5.78 -11.77
C LYS A 40 -9.41 5.32 -10.33
N MET A 41 -8.54 5.96 -9.54
CA MET A 41 -8.28 5.58 -8.16
C MET A 41 -8.20 6.82 -7.26
N SER A 42 -8.78 6.72 -6.07
CA SER A 42 -8.65 7.67 -4.97
C SER A 42 -8.00 6.99 -3.79
N ALA A 43 -6.96 7.57 -3.23
CA ALA A 43 -6.28 7.09 -2.04
C ALA A 43 -6.29 8.18 -0.96
N GLN A 44 -6.64 7.80 0.26
CA GLN A 44 -6.55 8.67 1.44
C GLN A 44 -5.71 7.94 2.49
N LEU A 45 -4.81 8.65 3.12
CA LEU A 45 -4.01 8.13 4.22
C LEU A 45 -3.86 9.22 5.28
N THR A 46 -4.06 8.83 6.52
CA THR A 46 -3.71 9.64 7.70
C THR A 46 -2.71 8.84 8.51
N LEU A 47 -1.56 9.44 8.77
CA LEU A 47 -0.53 8.93 9.67
C LEU A 47 -0.47 9.82 10.91
N THR A 48 -0.47 9.20 12.07
CA THR A 48 -0.21 9.86 13.35
C THR A 48 1.06 9.26 13.97
N ALA A 49 1.54 9.82 15.07
CA ALA A 49 2.71 9.28 15.75
C ALA A 49 2.56 7.79 16.12
N THR A 50 1.35 7.35 16.40
CA THR A 50 1.08 6.00 16.90
C THR A 50 0.08 5.20 16.08
N GLY A 51 -0.52 5.77 15.04
CA GLY A 51 -1.58 5.07 14.32
C GLY A 51 -1.73 5.51 12.87
N TYR A 52 -2.64 4.83 12.19
CA TYR A 52 -2.99 5.11 10.80
C TYR A 52 -4.45 4.83 10.51
N SER A 53 -4.98 5.53 9.54
CA SER A 53 -6.21 5.17 8.85
C SER A 53 -6.05 5.40 7.35
N GLY A 54 -6.67 4.55 6.55
CA GLY A 54 -6.57 4.63 5.09
C GLY A 54 -7.87 4.27 4.40
N ARG A 55 -8.05 4.83 3.21
CA ARG A 55 -9.11 4.45 2.28
C ARG A 55 -8.55 4.41 0.87
N LEU A 56 -8.89 3.36 0.14
CA LEU A 56 -8.53 3.18 -1.27
C LEU A 56 -9.80 2.82 -2.03
N ALA A 57 -10.19 3.67 -2.95
CA ALA A 57 -11.31 3.42 -3.85
C ALA A 57 -10.81 3.43 -5.30
N PHE A 58 -11.28 2.50 -6.11
CA PHE A 58 -11.00 2.50 -7.55
C PHE A 58 -12.18 1.95 -8.35
N HIS A 59 -12.23 2.32 -9.62
CA HIS A 59 -13.15 1.75 -10.58
C HIS A 59 -12.52 1.70 -11.98
N THR A 60 -12.94 0.72 -12.76
CA THR A 60 -12.57 0.66 -14.20
C THR A 60 -13.16 1.84 -14.94
N ALA A 61 -12.40 2.38 -15.89
CA ALA A 61 -12.76 3.59 -16.63
C ALA A 61 -12.52 3.43 -18.14
N GLY A 62 -12.95 4.43 -18.92
CA GLY A 62 -12.81 4.42 -20.38
C GLY A 62 -13.50 3.23 -21.04
N LEU A 63 -12.95 2.74 -22.15
CA LEU A 63 -13.50 1.60 -22.88
C LEU A 63 -13.53 0.32 -22.06
N VAL A 64 -12.53 0.12 -21.18
CA VAL A 64 -12.48 -1.05 -20.30
C VAL A 64 -13.64 -1.02 -19.31
N GLY A 65 -13.93 0.15 -18.72
CA GLY A 65 -15.05 0.31 -17.79
C GLY A 65 -16.43 0.10 -18.42
N PHE A 66 -16.55 0.38 -19.72
CA PHE A 66 -17.77 0.09 -20.46
C PHE A 66 -17.96 -1.43 -20.67
N MET A 67 -16.87 -2.17 -20.89
CA MET A 67 -16.92 -3.62 -21.14
C MET A 67 -16.96 -4.44 -19.84
N VAL A 68 -16.21 -3.99 -18.83
CA VAL A 68 -16.05 -4.72 -17.56
C VAL A 68 -16.11 -3.72 -16.42
N HIS A 69 -17.24 -3.74 -15.69
CA HIS A 69 -17.39 -2.91 -14.51
C HIS A 69 -16.77 -3.59 -13.31
N VAL A 70 -15.71 -2.99 -12.77
CA VAL A 70 -15.07 -3.35 -11.51
C VAL A 70 -14.94 -2.11 -10.66
N GLU A 71 -15.37 -2.19 -9.43
CA GLU A 71 -15.16 -1.14 -8.44
C GLU A 71 -14.83 -1.75 -7.08
N SER A 72 -14.08 -1.01 -6.29
CA SER A 72 -13.76 -1.39 -4.92
C SER A 72 -13.56 -0.14 -4.07
N ASP A 73 -14.03 -0.19 -2.84
CA ASP A 73 -13.80 0.79 -1.79
C ASP A 73 -13.36 0.05 -0.54
N SER A 74 -12.14 0.26 -0.12
CA SER A 74 -11.53 -0.41 1.02
C SER A 74 -11.09 0.60 2.06
N GLN A 75 -11.29 0.29 3.33
CA GLN A 75 -10.94 1.14 4.46
C GLN A 75 -10.19 0.33 5.52
N VAL A 76 -9.29 0.99 6.23
CA VAL A 76 -8.50 0.39 7.31
C VAL A 76 -8.31 1.40 8.43
N SER A 77 -8.20 0.88 9.65
CA SER A 77 -7.64 1.60 10.79
C SER A 77 -6.74 0.67 11.60
N GLY A 78 -5.76 1.26 12.28
CA GLY A 78 -4.84 0.52 13.13
C GLY A 78 -3.84 1.43 13.81
N HIS A 79 -2.95 0.82 14.58
CA HIS A 79 -1.86 1.53 15.24
C HIS A 79 -0.52 0.85 14.94
N PHE A 80 0.57 1.50 15.36
CA PHE A 80 1.91 0.96 15.25
C PHE A 80 2.44 0.54 16.62
N ASP A 81 2.99 -0.67 16.70
CA ASP A 81 3.78 -1.15 17.82
C ASP A 81 5.26 -1.14 17.36
N GLY A 82 5.96 -0.05 17.66
CA GLY A 82 7.24 0.27 17.02
C GLY A 82 7.07 0.47 15.51
N ASP A 83 7.75 -0.34 14.70
CA ASP A 83 7.65 -0.34 13.24
C ASP A 83 6.61 -1.33 12.69
N ARG A 84 6.00 -2.11 13.56
CA ARG A 84 5.04 -3.14 13.19
C ARG A 84 3.62 -2.56 13.14
N PRO A 85 2.87 -2.72 12.03
CA PRO A 85 1.47 -2.38 12.01
C PRO A 85 0.65 -3.39 12.81
N VAL A 86 -0.31 -2.87 13.56
CA VAL A 86 -1.33 -3.65 14.27
C VAL A 86 -2.68 -3.19 13.74
N PRO A 87 -3.23 -3.87 12.72
CA PRO A 87 -4.54 -3.55 12.19
C PRO A 87 -5.61 -3.74 13.27
N GLU A 88 -6.61 -2.87 13.28
CA GLU A 88 -7.77 -2.96 14.18
C GLU A 88 -9.02 -3.33 13.40
N SER A 89 -9.22 -2.69 12.24
CA SER A 89 -10.37 -2.95 11.39
C SER A 89 -9.99 -2.83 9.91
N PHE A 90 -10.60 -3.67 9.10
CA PHE A 90 -10.57 -3.61 7.65
C PHE A 90 -11.96 -3.88 7.10
N SER A 91 -12.37 -3.10 6.11
CA SER A 91 -13.59 -3.37 5.36
C SER A 91 -13.38 -3.07 3.89
N THR A 92 -14.06 -3.83 3.04
CA THR A 92 -14.09 -3.58 1.60
C THR A 92 -15.48 -3.87 1.05
N SER A 93 -15.88 -3.07 0.08
CA SER A 93 -17.10 -3.28 -0.71
C SER A 93 -16.82 -2.94 -2.16
N GLY A 94 -17.56 -3.55 -3.08
CA GLY A 94 -17.39 -3.26 -4.50
C GLY A 94 -18.18 -4.20 -5.39
N VAL A 95 -17.90 -4.11 -6.68
CA VAL A 95 -18.49 -4.96 -7.73
C VAL A 95 -17.37 -5.60 -8.53
N LEU A 96 -17.47 -6.88 -8.76
CA LEU A 96 -16.59 -7.60 -9.66
C LEU A 96 -17.45 -8.46 -10.60
N HIS A 97 -17.38 -8.19 -11.90
CA HIS A 97 -18.15 -8.88 -12.95
C HIS A 97 -19.66 -8.95 -12.64
N GLY A 98 -20.23 -7.81 -12.17
CA GLY A 98 -21.67 -7.69 -11.85
C GLY A 98 -22.06 -8.30 -10.51
N THR A 99 -21.14 -8.86 -9.74
CA THR A 99 -21.40 -9.42 -8.41
C THR A 99 -20.94 -8.45 -7.33
N ASN A 100 -21.86 -8.06 -6.43
CA ASN A 100 -21.53 -7.28 -5.26
C ASN A 100 -20.68 -8.12 -4.30
N ARG A 101 -19.63 -7.51 -3.76
CA ARG A 101 -18.68 -8.14 -2.85
C ARG A 101 -18.45 -7.28 -1.64
N THR A 102 -18.44 -7.92 -0.49
CA THR A 102 -18.10 -7.26 0.77
C THR A 102 -17.21 -8.18 1.60
N ALA A 103 -16.33 -7.58 2.39
CA ALA A 103 -15.65 -8.27 3.49
C ALA A 103 -15.41 -7.25 4.60
N SER A 104 -15.54 -7.70 5.85
CA SER A 104 -15.11 -6.95 7.02
C SER A 104 -14.40 -7.86 8.00
N MET A 105 -13.35 -7.35 8.61
CA MET A 105 -12.49 -8.07 9.54
C MET A 105 -12.01 -7.14 10.64
N HIS A 106 -11.77 -7.72 11.81
CA HIS A 106 -11.01 -7.10 12.89
C HIS A 106 -9.86 -8.03 13.31
N TRP A 107 -8.89 -7.51 14.06
CA TRP A 107 -7.78 -8.31 14.57
C TRP A 107 -7.91 -8.55 16.06
N LYS A 108 -7.73 -9.81 16.44
CA LYS A 108 -7.69 -10.24 17.83
C LYS A 108 -6.44 -11.07 18.05
N ASP A 109 -5.64 -10.67 19.03
CA ASP A 109 -4.37 -11.35 19.37
C ASP A 109 -3.44 -11.52 18.15
N GLY A 110 -3.39 -10.50 17.27
CA GLY A 110 -2.59 -10.48 16.04
C GLY A 110 -3.13 -11.36 14.89
N ASN A 111 -4.34 -11.88 15.01
CA ASN A 111 -4.97 -12.72 13.99
C ASN A 111 -6.22 -12.06 13.42
N PRO A 112 -6.45 -12.12 12.10
CA PRO A 112 -7.66 -11.62 11.50
C PRO A 112 -8.88 -12.49 11.86
N VAL A 113 -9.98 -11.85 12.19
CA VAL A 113 -11.28 -12.46 12.43
C VAL A 113 -12.25 -11.87 11.41
N ILE A 114 -12.87 -12.72 10.61
CA ILE A 114 -13.86 -12.30 9.62
C ILE A 114 -15.19 -12.04 10.34
N ASP A 115 -15.68 -10.79 10.26
CA ASP A 115 -16.98 -10.39 10.80
C ASP A 115 -18.10 -10.67 9.81
N ALA A 116 -17.86 -10.33 8.54
CA ALA A 116 -18.78 -10.57 7.44
C ALA A 116 -18.06 -10.73 6.12
N ILE A 117 -18.57 -11.59 5.24
CA ILE A 117 -18.05 -11.76 3.89
C ILE A 117 -19.18 -12.24 2.96
N ALA A 118 -19.34 -11.57 1.83
CA ALA A 118 -20.31 -11.92 0.82
C ALA A 118 -19.77 -11.64 -0.61
N PRO A 119 -20.03 -12.52 -1.59
CA PRO A 119 -20.53 -13.90 -1.42
C PRO A 119 -19.51 -14.77 -0.67
N PRO A 120 -19.89 -15.94 -0.16
CA PRO A 120 -18.96 -16.87 0.47
C PRO A 120 -17.80 -17.22 -0.46
N PRO A 121 -16.53 -17.12 0.01
CA PRO A 121 -15.36 -17.34 -0.84
C PRO A 121 -15.32 -18.73 -1.49
N GLU A 122 -15.79 -19.73 -0.79
CA GLU A 122 -15.82 -21.13 -1.24
C GLU A 122 -16.67 -21.39 -2.48
N LEU A 123 -17.54 -20.47 -2.88
CA LEU A 123 -18.29 -20.57 -4.13
C LEU A 123 -17.38 -20.46 -5.35
N GLU A 124 -16.30 -19.69 -5.26
CA GLU A 124 -15.45 -19.35 -6.41
C GLU A 124 -13.95 -19.60 -6.18
N ARG A 125 -13.53 -19.74 -4.92
CA ARG A 125 -12.12 -19.85 -4.54
C ARG A 125 -11.83 -21.17 -3.81
N THR A 126 -10.58 -21.59 -3.85
CA THR A 126 -10.08 -22.64 -2.97
C THR A 126 -10.04 -22.13 -1.53
N LYS A 127 -10.19 -23.04 -0.58
CA LYS A 127 -10.14 -22.68 0.85
C LYS A 127 -8.74 -22.19 1.23
N VAL A 128 -8.68 -21.12 1.99
CA VAL A 128 -7.45 -20.66 2.65
C VAL A 128 -7.27 -21.49 3.93
N PRO A 129 -6.14 -22.18 4.12
CA PRO A 129 -5.84 -22.89 5.35
C PRO A 129 -5.77 -21.92 6.54
N PRO A 130 -6.33 -22.28 7.72
CA PRO A 130 -6.32 -21.37 8.89
C PRO A 130 -4.91 -20.96 9.33
N GLU A 131 -3.94 -21.86 9.21
CA GLU A 131 -2.53 -21.60 9.55
C GLU A 131 -1.91 -20.52 8.64
N MET A 132 -2.38 -20.36 7.42
CA MET A 132 -1.93 -19.32 6.52
C MET A 132 -2.59 -17.96 6.78
N GLN A 133 -3.70 -17.92 7.51
CA GLN A 133 -4.37 -16.68 7.91
C GLN A 133 -3.74 -16.08 9.16
N ALA A 134 -3.07 -16.89 9.97
CA ALA A 134 -2.48 -16.45 11.23
C ALA A 134 -1.42 -15.36 11.01
N HIS A 135 -1.44 -14.34 11.87
CA HIS A 135 -0.49 -13.22 11.89
C HIS A 135 -0.39 -12.43 10.58
N THR A 136 -1.42 -12.51 9.73
CA THR A 136 -1.51 -11.69 8.53
C THR A 136 -2.07 -10.31 8.85
N ILE A 137 -1.75 -9.34 8.00
CA ILE A 137 -2.35 -8.00 8.01
C ILE A 137 -3.14 -7.77 6.72
N ASP A 138 -3.77 -6.63 6.54
CA ASP A 138 -4.37 -6.24 5.26
C ASP A 138 -3.39 -5.44 4.39
N ALA A 139 -3.71 -5.30 3.10
CA ALA A 139 -2.85 -4.62 2.14
C ALA A 139 -2.67 -3.11 2.43
N LEU A 140 -3.70 -2.44 2.95
CA LEU A 140 -3.63 -1.00 3.25
C LEU A 140 -2.75 -0.75 4.48
N SER A 141 -2.78 -1.63 5.48
CA SER A 141 -1.86 -1.61 6.62
C SER A 141 -0.40 -1.80 6.19
N ALA A 142 -0.14 -2.72 5.25
CA ALA A 142 1.19 -2.90 4.66
C ALA A 142 1.65 -1.64 3.92
N MET A 143 0.78 -1.02 3.12
CA MET A 143 1.07 0.24 2.42
C MET A 143 1.31 1.41 3.38
N ALA A 144 0.50 1.56 4.44
CA ALA A 144 0.68 2.61 5.45
C ALA A 144 2.05 2.49 6.14
N THR A 145 2.45 1.26 6.45
CA THR A 145 3.76 0.96 7.04
C THR A 145 4.91 1.33 6.10
N MET A 146 4.80 0.93 4.83
CA MET A 146 5.82 1.26 3.82
C MET A 146 5.93 2.77 3.62
N LEU A 147 4.81 3.49 3.48
CA LEU A 147 4.81 4.94 3.30
C LEU A 147 5.33 5.69 4.53
N ARG A 148 5.02 5.20 5.74
CA ARG A 148 5.60 5.72 6.98
C ARG A 148 7.12 5.60 6.96
N LYS A 149 7.67 4.38 6.77
CA LYS A 149 9.12 4.13 6.69
C LYS A 149 9.80 4.95 5.60
N ALA A 150 9.19 5.01 4.42
CA ALA A 150 9.71 5.81 3.31
C ALA A 150 9.79 7.30 3.68
N SER A 151 8.79 7.82 4.38
CA SER A 151 8.74 9.21 4.81
C SER A 151 9.70 9.53 5.97
N GLU A 152 9.91 8.57 6.90
CA GLU A 152 10.81 8.73 8.05
C GLU A 152 12.28 8.70 7.65
N ASN A 153 12.66 7.82 6.77
CA ASN A 153 14.09 7.52 6.54
C ASN A 153 14.44 7.18 5.08
N GLY A 154 13.53 7.40 4.14
CA GLY A 154 13.77 7.08 2.73
C GLY A 154 13.87 5.58 2.44
N ASN A 155 13.26 4.74 3.27
CA ASN A 155 13.37 3.29 3.19
C ASN A 155 11.99 2.63 3.06
N CYS A 156 11.73 1.99 1.92
CA CYS A 156 10.53 1.21 1.67
C CYS A 156 10.73 -0.31 1.79
N ASN A 157 11.92 -0.77 2.24
CA ASN A 157 12.18 -2.19 2.39
C ASN A 157 11.24 -2.83 3.42
N GLY A 158 10.68 -3.95 3.05
CA GLY A 158 9.83 -4.74 3.93
C GLY A 158 9.07 -5.81 3.18
N GLU A 159 8.50 -6.71 3.95
CA GLU A 159 7.64 -7.76 3.45
C GLU A 159 6.43 -7.92 4.37
N ALA A 160 5.34 -8.42 3.84
CA ALA A 160 4.13 -8.70 4.59
C ALA A 160 3.38 -9.87 3.97
N THR A 161 2.79 -10.71 4.82
CA THR A 161 1.75 -11.66 4.41
C THR A 161 0.41 -10.99 4.66
N ILE A 162 -0.36 -10.82 3.62
CA ILE A 162 -1.66 -10.12 3.67
C ILE A 162 -2.82 -11.10 3.48
N PHE A 163 -3.94 -10.79 4.14
CA PHE A 163 -5.21 -11.48 4.00
C PHE A 163 -6.33 -10.47 3.79
N ASP A 164 -7.18 -10.70 2.79
CA ASP A 164 -8.31 -9.83 2.44
C ASP A 164 -9.68 -10.48 2.74
N GLY A 165 -9.69 -11.55 3.54
CA GLY A 165 -10.87 -12.37 3.81
C GLY A 165 -11.09 -13.49 2.79
N ARG A 166 -10.43 -13.46 1.63
CA ARG A 166 -10.66 -14.40 0.52
C ARG A 166 -9.40 -15.12 0.06
N ARG A 167 -8.24 -14.46 0.17
CA ARG A 167 -6.95 -14.98 -0.28
C ARG A 167 -5.83 -14.47 0.62
N VAL A 168 -4.77 -15.23 0.64
CA VAL A 168 -3.49 -14.85 1.25
C VAL A 168 -2.50 -14.55 0.14
N SER A 169 -1.80 -13.43 0.26
CA SER A 169 -0.72 -13.03 -0.65
C SER A 169 0.50 -12.61 0.14
N HIS A 170 1.67 -12.78 -0.48
CA HIS A 170 2.92 -12.19 -0.02
C HIS A 170 3.17 -10.90 -0.78
N LEU A 171 3.57 -9.86 -0.08
CA LEU A 171 4.04 -8.60 -0.63
C LEU A 171 5.47 -8.35 -0.15
N ALA A 172 6.35 -7.88 -1.04
CA ALA A 172 7.67 -7.40 -0.68
C ALA A 172 7.94 -6.07 -1.39
N ALA A 173 8.71 -5.20 -0.75
CA ALA A 173 9.15 -3.94 -1.31
C ALA A 173 10.64 -3.73 -1.05
N GLN A 174 11.31 -3.08 -1.99
CA GLN A 174 12.74 -2.77 -1.94
C GLN A 174 12.98 -1.32 -2.35
N THR A 175 13.82 -0.63 -1.58
CA THR A 175 14.34 0.69 -1.91
C THR A 175 15.40 0.58 -3.01
N ILE A 176 15.21 1.31 -4.09
CA ILE A 176 16.19 1.41 -5.17
C ILE A 176 17.08 2.66 -4.98
N GLY A 177 16.48 3.74 -4.49
CA GLY A 177 17.15 5.03 -4.29
C GLY A 177 16.38 6.16 -4.96
N HIS A 178 17.04 7.31 -5.14
CA HIS A 178 16.41 8.44 -5.85
C HIS A 178 16.70 8.33 -7.35
N GLU A 179 15.64 8.31 -8.13
CA GLU A 179 15.69 8.15 -9.58
C GLU A 179 14.62 9.03 -10.24
N THR A 180 14.96 9.64 -11.37
CA THR A 180 13.97 10.36 -12.18
C THR A 180 13.12 9.34 -12.93
N PRO A 181 11.79 9.38 -12.78
CA PRO A 181 10.92 8.47 -13.50
C PRO A 181 10.99 8.70 -15.02
N PRO A 182 10.69 7.68 -15.84
CA PRO A 182 10.66 7.84 -17.28
C PRO A 182 9.80 9.03 -17.71
N PRO A 183 10.22 9.84 -18.71
CA PRO A 183 9.45 11.01 -19.15
C PRO A 183 8.02 10.65 -19.56
N SER A 184 7.05 11.48 -19.17
CA SER A 184 5.66 11.31 -19.56
C SER A 184 4.92 12.64 -19.59
N GLN A 185 4.13 12.87 -20.62
CA GLN A 185 3.25 14.03 -20.70
C GLN A 185 2.08 13.98 -19.68
N LYS A 186 1.88 12.84 -19.00
CA LYS A 186 0.82 12.64 -18.01
C LYS A 186 1.30 12.86 -16.56
N SER A 187 2.56 13.18 -16.36
CA SER A 187 3.16 13.42 -15.04
C SER A 187 3.96 14.70 -15.08
N GLN A 188 3.86 15.47 -14.02
CA GLN A 188 4.70 16.65 -13.80
C GLN A 188 6.00 16.31 -13.04
N LEU A 189 6.14 15.05 -12.60
CA LEU A 189 7.35 14.60 -11.91
C LEU A 189 8.49 14.45 -12.91
N ASP A 190 9.40 15.41 -12.90
CA ASP A 190 10.62 15.47 -13.72
C ASP A 190 11.90 15.52 -12.87
N GLN A 191 11.74 15.43 -11.54
CA GLN A 191 12.81 15.45 -10.56
C GLN A 191 13.06 14.04 -10.00
N PRO A 192 14.26 13.77 -9.46
CA PRO A 192 14.51 12.52 -8.74
C PRO A 192 13.56 12.38 -7.55
N ALA A 193 12.90 11.23 -7.47
CA ALA A 193 12.02 10.82 -6.40
C ALA A 193 12.46 9.48 -5.82
N LEU A 194 12.06 9.14 -4.62
CA LEU A 194 12.38 7.85 -4.01
C LEU A 194 11.69 6.73 -4.80
N ARG A 195 12.49 5.88 -5.44
CA ARG A 195 11.99 4.70 -6.14
C ARG A 195 11.95 3.50 -5.21
N CYS A 196 10.78 2.88 -5.13
CA CYS A 196 10.52 1.60 -4.47
C CYS A 196 10.05 0.59 -5.52
N ASP A 197 10.75 -0.52 -5.64
CA ASP A 197 10.26 -1.67 -6.39
C ASP A 197 9.49 -2.59 -5.44
N PHE A 198 8.42 -3.19 -5.92
CA PHE A 198 7.59 -4.10 -5.13
C PHE A 198 7.17 -5.31 -5.95
N GLU A 199 6.86 -6.36 -5.23
CA GLU A 199 6.34 -7.58 -5.83
C GLU A 199 5.21 -8.16 -4.97
N GLY A 200 4.33 -8.93 -5.63
CA GLY A 200 3.23 -9.61 -4.98
C GLY A 200 3.01 -10.99 -5.57
N GLN A 201 2.67 -11.94 -4.69
CA GLN A 201 2.38 -13.31 -5.06
C GLN A 201 1.18 -13.83 -4.28
N GLU A 202 0.19 -14.41 -4.97
CA GLU A 202 -0.92 -15.09 -4.30
C GLU A 202 -0.47 -16.46 -3.79
N LEU A 203 -0.69 -16.73 -2.51
CA LEU A 203 -0.23 -17.96 -1.82
C LEU A 203 -1.36 -18.97 -1.62
N ALA A 204 -2.59 -18.51 -1.35
CA ALA A 204 -3.76 -19.32 -1.12
C ALA A 204 -5.06 -18.57 -1.44
N GLY A 205 -6.16 -19.30 -1.60
CA GLY A 205 -7.45 -18.71 -1.95
C GLY A 205 -7.62 -18.47 -3.45
N PHE A 206 -7.06 -19.34 -4.28
CA PHE A 206 -7.07 -19.25 -5.75
C PHE A 206 -8.47 -19.35 -6.35
N MET A 207 -8.73 -18.59 -7.40
CA MET A 207 -9.94 -18.72 -8.20
C MET A 207 -9.99 -20.11 -8.83
N LYS A 208 -11.12 -20.83 -8.67
CA LYS A 208 -11.28 -22.20 -9.15
C LYS A 208 -11.34 -22.32 -10.67
N ASN A 209 -11.77 -21.25 -11.34
CA ASN A 209 -11.91 -21.18 -12.80
C ASN A 209 -10.67 -20.64 -13.51
N GLU A 210 -9.57 -20.46 -12.80
CA GLU A 210 -8.31 -19.94 -13.34
C GLU A 210 -7.15 -20.88 -13.03
N SER A 211 -6.10 -20.82 -13.86
CA SER A 211 -4.88 -21.59 -13.63
C SER A 211 -4.21 -21.17 -12.31
N GLU A 212 -4.01 -22.11 -11.39
CA GLU A 212 -3.30 -21.86 -10.13
C GLU A 212 -1.86 -21.40 -10.38
N SER A 213 -1.17 -21.98 -11.36
CA SER A 213 0.19 -21.58 -11.71
C SER A 213 0.28 -20.13 -12.18
N ASP A 214 -0.73 -19.62 -12.88
CA ASP A 214 -0.80 -18.22 -13.29
C ASP A 214 -1.11 -17.29 -12.11
N GLN A 215 -1.92 -17.75 -11.16
CA GLN A 215 -2.24 -16.99 -9.95
C GLN A 215 -1.05 -16.92 -9.01
N ARG A 216 -0.25 -17.98 -8.91
CA ARG A 216 0.99 -18.03 -8.13
C ARG A 216 2.16 -17.25 -8.73
N ARG A 217 2.02 -16.75 -9.97
CA ARG A 217 3.09 -15.97 -10.59
C ARG A 217 3.35 -14.71 -9.79
N THR A 218 4.61 -14.46 -9.44
CA THR A 218 5.04 -13.17 -8.90
C THR A 218 4.79 -12.06 -9.90
N ARG A 219 4.19 -10.97 -9.46
CA ARG A 219 3.94 -9.76 -10.24
C ARG A 219 4.75 -8.63 -9.66
N HIS A 220 5.33 -7.86 -10.55
CA HIS A 220 6.25 -6.79 -10.19
C HIS A 220 5.62 -5.42 -10.45
N GLY A 221 6.12 -4.46 -9.71
CA GLY A 221 5.79 -3.06 -9.90
C GLY A 221 6.84 -2.16 -9.29
N ASN A 222 6.67 -0.88 -9.53
CA ASN A 222 7.50 0.15 -8.92
C ASN A 222 6.70 1.42 -8.69
N ALA A 223 7.16 2.23 -7.74
CA ALA A 223 6.55 3.51 -7.42
C ALA A 223 7.63 4.56 -7.20
N TRP A 224 7.36 5.79 -7.61
CA TRP A 224 8.15 6.98 -7.30
C TRP A 224 7.37 7.81 -6.29
N LEU A 225 8.00 8.01 -5.14
CA LEU A 225 7.41 8.71 -3.99
C LEU A 225 8.08 10.07 -3.84
N ALA A 226 7.26 11.12 -3.69
CA ALA A 226 7.73 12.48 -3.49
C ALA A 226 6.95 13.21 -2.38
N PRO A 227 7.57 14.17 -1.67
CA PRO A 227 6.89 15.00 -0.69
C PRO A 227 6.10 16.09 -1.41
N LEU A 228 4.81 15.88 -1.63
CA LEU A 228 3.95 16.83 -2.34
C LEU A 228 3.40 17.95 -1.45
N VAL A 229 3.52 17.79 -0.14
CA VAL A 229 3.26 18.84 0.86
C VAL A 229 4.49 18.96 1.75
N PRO A 230 4.94 20.19 2.09
CA PRO A 230 6.09 20.39 2.96
C PRO A 230 5.91 19.66 4.29
N ASN A 231 6.91 18.87 4.69
CA ASN A 231 6.92 18.08 5.93
C ASN A 231 5.79 17.03 6.06
N GLY A 232 5.05 16.78 4.98
CA GLY A 232 4.03 15.73 4.94
C GLY A 232 4.60 14.37 4.55
N PRO A 233 3.78 13.33 4.59
CA PRO A 233 4.18 12.01 4.15
C PRO A 233 4.52 12.00 2.66
N LEU A 234 5.41 11.10 2.25
CA LEU A 234 5.67 10.85 0.83
C LEU A 234 4.42 10.27 0.17
N VAL A 235 4.12 10.75 -1.02
CA VAL A 235 2.97 10.31 -1.80
C VAL A 235 3.47 9.69 -3.11
N PRO A 236 2.93 8.55 -3.55
CA PRO A 236 3.26 8.00 -4.85
C PRO A 236 2.78 8.94 -5.97
N GLU A 237 3.69 9.52 -6.74
CA GLU A 237 3.34 10.31 -7.93
C GLU A 237 3.13 9.45 -9.16
N ARG A 238 3.82 8.32 -9.20
CA ARG A 238 3.68 7.34 -10.27
C ARG A 238 3.80 5.94 -9.69
N ILE A 239 2.91 5.07 -10.14
CA ILE A 239 2.95 3.64 -9.80
C ILE A 239 2.84 2.86 -11.10
N ILE A 240 3.73 1.91 -11.32
CA ILE A 240 3.68 0.98 -12.45
C ILE A 240 3.54 -0.43 -11.88
N PHE A 241 2.62 -1.20 -12.41
CA PHE A 241 2.43 -2.59 -11.97
C PHE A 241 1.91 -3.49 -13.11
N GLU A 242 2.18 -4.77 -12.98
CA GLU A 242 1.68 -5.79 -13.89
C GLU A 242 0.27 -6.22 -13.50
N HIS A 243 -0.65 -6.15 -14.46
CA HIS A 243 -2.01 -6.66 -14.31
C HIS A 243 -2.26 -7.81 -15.29
N LYS A 244 -2.86 -8.91 -14.80
CA LYS A 244 -3.06 -10.15 -15.57
C LYS A 244 -3.72 -9.93 -16.94
N ALA A 245 -4.80 -9.14 -16.97
CA ALA A 245 -5.60 -8.92 -18.18
C ALA A 245 -5.20 -7.68 -18.98
N LEU A 246 -4.61 -6.67 -18.32
CA LEU A 246 -4.30 -5.36 -18.91
C LEU A 246 -2.81 -5.19 -19.27
N GLY A 247 -1.97 -6.18 -18.92
CA GLY A 247 -0.53 -6.03 -19.03
C GLY A 247 0.00 -5.00 -18.03
N GLN A 248 0.93 -4.17 -18.46
CA GLN A 248 1.44 -3.09 -17.63
C GLN A 248 0.41 -1.97 -17.47
N VAL A 249 0.12 -1.60 -16.23
CA VAL A 249 -0.71 -0.44 -15.88
C VAL A 249 0.17 0.61 -15.23
N THR A 250 0.00 1.87 -15.64
CA THR A 250 0.68 3.02 -15.01
C THR A 250 -0.36 3.96 -14.43
N LEU A 251 -0.29 4.19 -13.12
CA LEU A 251 -1.06 5.21 -12.42
C LEU A 251 -0.24 6.51 -12.40
N TYR A 252 -0.87 7.60 -12.76
CA TYR A 252 -0.33 8.94 -12.66
C TYR A 252 -1.18 9.74 -11.66
N LEU A 253 -0.51 10.39 -10.72
CA LEU A 253 -1.15 11.33 -9.81
C LEU A 253 -1.74 12.49 -10.62
N THR A 254 -3.03 12.77 -10.43
CA THR A 254 -3.75 13.87 -11.10
C THR A 254 -4.05 15.02 -10.18
N SER A 255 -4.28 14.74 -8.90
CA SER A 255 -4.41 15.76 -7.87
C SER A 255 -4.02 15.21 -6.50
N VAL A 256 -3.55 16.08 -5.63
CA VAL A 256 -3.28 15.77 -4.24
C VAL A 256 -3.63 16.95 -3.36
N THR A 257 -4.22 16.67 -2.22
CA THR A 257 -4.45 17.60 -1.12
C THR A 257 -3.98 16.95 0.16
N GLY A 258 -3.44 17.73 1.08
CA GLY A 258 -2.95 17.17 2.34
C GLY A 258 -2.56 18.24 3.36
N SER A 259 -2.30 17.77 4.56
CA SER A 259 -1.78 18.58 5.66
C SER A 259 -0.62 17.85 6.31
N PRO A 260 0.37 18.59 6.82
CA PRO A 260 1.45 18.02 7.64
C PRO A 260 0.95 17.47 8.95
#